data_36ded7098e4504be8ab9a00669a3e1c1
#
_entry.id   36ded7098e4504be8ab9a00669a3e1c1
#
_cell.length_a   1.000
_cell.length_b   1.000
_cell.length_c   1.000
_cell.angle_alpha   90.00
_cell.angle_beta   90.00
_cell.angle_gamma   90.00
#
_symmetry.space_group_name_H-M   'P 1'
#
loop_
_entity.id
_entity.type
_entity.pdbx_description
1 polymer ?
#
loop_
_entity_poly.entity_id
_entity_poly.type
_entity_poly.pdbx_seq_one_letter_code
_entity_poly.pdbx_strand_id
1 'polypeptide(L)'
;MSIEQTLAAYGEQIGISGLNFDADGAATLQTSSGRLLAVERGDEEVLVYVTQPLGYDAAATLQQAFKHAHFSRHGEVPVQIAARDERGERSLISLVRIPERDFTVIRLQQTVDYLSRWLVALQDA
;
A
#
# COMPACT_ATOMS: atom_id res chain seq x y z
N MET A 1 -8.76 20.02 2.71
CA MET A 1 -8.97 19.32 1.41
C MET A 1 -9.80 18.09 1.61
N SER A 2 -10.64 17.75 0.67
CA SER A 2 -11.36 16.48 0.68
C SER A 2 -10.39 15.31 0.37
N ILE A 3 -10.82 14.09 0.65
CA ILE A 3 -10.03 12.90 0.31
C ILE A 3 -9.78 12.86 -1.20
N GLU A 4 -10.80 13.17 -2.01
CA GLU A 4 -10.69 13.20 -3.47
C GLU A 4 -9.69 14.26 -3.95
N GLN A 5 -9.71 15.44 -3.35
CA GLN A 5 -8.77 16.51 -3.68
C GLN A 5 -7.33 16.14 -3.29
N THR A 6 -7.17 15.50 -2.14
CA THR A 6 -5.86 15.03 -1.69
C THR A 6 -5.29 13.99 -2.66
N LEU A 7 -6.10 13.02 -3.08
CA LEU A 7 -5.68 12.02 -4.04
C LEU A 7 -5.30 12.64 -5.38
N ALA A 8 -6.11 13.57 -5.89
CA ALA A 8 -5.83 14.27 -7.14
C ALA A 8 -4.53 15.07 -7.06
N ALA A 9 -4.30 15.76 -5.95
CA ALA A 9 -3.07 16.53 -5.73
C ALA A 9 -1.84 15.63 -5.66
N TYR A 10 -1.95 14.48 -5.03
CA TYR A 10 -0.88 13.48 -5.02
C TYR A 10 -0.58 12.99 -6.44
N GLY A 11 -1.62 12.72 -7.22
CA GLY A 11 -1.47 12.31 -8.62
C GLY A 11 -0.71 13.34 -9.44
N GLU A 12 -1.07 14.63 -9.31
CA GLU A 12 -0.36 15.70 -10.00
C GLU A 12 1.12 15.71 -9.64
N GLN A 13 1.44 15.48 -8.37
CA GLN A 13 2.81 15.48 -7.88
C GLN A 13 3.64 14.35 -8.51
N ILE A 14 3.03 13.21 -8.80
CA ILE A 14 3.71 12.07 -9.43
C ILE A 14 3.51 12.00 -10.94
N GLY A 15 2.90 13.04 -11.53
CA GLY A 15 2.75 13.14 -12.98
C GLY A 15 1.51 12.47 -13.55
N ILE A 16 0.50 12.21 -12.74
CA ILE A 16 -0.75 11.60 -13.16
C ILE A 16 -1.89 12.59 -12.98
N SER A 17 -2.45 13.07 -14.08
CA SER A 17 -3.59 13.98 -14.05
C SER A 17 -4.89 13.23 -13.84
N GLY A 18 -5.79 13.82 -13.04
CA GLY A 18 -7.14 13.28 -12.88
C GLY A 18 -7.22 12.01 -12.06
N LEU A 19 -6.23 11.75 -11.19
CA LEU A 19 -6.29 10.58 -10.31
C LEU A 19 -7.49 10.70 -9.38
N ASN A 20 -8.35 9.69 -9.38
CA ASN A 20 -9.58 9.70 -8.60
C ASN A 20 -9.97 8.28 -8.21
N PHE A 21 -10.83 8.18 -7.20
CA PHE A 21 -11.40 6.90 -6.81
C PHE A 21 -12.40 6.41 -7.86
N ASP A 22 -12.43 5.11 -8.09
CA ASP A 22 -13.42 4.48 -8.96
C ASP A 22 -14.76 4.29 -8.24
N ALA A 23 -15.70 3.59 -8.88
CA ALA A 23 -17.03 3.35 -8.31
C ALA A 23 -16.98 2.54 -7.02
N ASP A 24 -15.95 1.73 -6.83
CA ASP A 24 -15.75 0.90 -5.63
C ASP A 24 -14.98 1.61 -4.53
N GLY A 25 -14.61 2.88 -4.75
CA GLY A 25 -13.87 3.67 -3.77
C GLY A 25 -12.38 3.39 -3.76
N ALA A 26 -11.82 2.87 -4.82
CA ALA A 26 -10.40 2.55 -4.92
C ALA A 26 -9.72 3.28 -6.07
N ALA A 27 -8.45 3.63 -5.88
CA ALA A 27 -7.59 4.16 -6.93
C ALA A 27 -6.36 3.26 -7.01
N THR A 28 -6.00 2.82 -8.19
CA THR A 28 -4.97 1.82 -8.39
C THR A 28 -3.94 2.32 -9.39
N LEU A 29 -2.67 2.17 -9.05
CA LEU A 29 -1.54 2.56 -9.88
C LEU A 29 -0.56 1.41 -9.98
N GLN A 30 -0.08 1.15 -11.20
CA GLN A 30 0.98 0.17 -11.40
C GLN A 30 2.33 0.89 -11.34
N THR A 31 3.25 0.37 -10.52
CA THR A 31 4.60 0.92 -10.41
C THR A 31 5.52 0.30 -11.44
N SER A 32 6.67 0.94 -11.68
CA SER A 32 7.67 0.44 -12.63
C SER A 32 8.26 -0.91 -12.23
N SER A 33 8.17 -1.29 -10.96
CA SER A 33 8.67 -2.57 -10.45
C SER A 33 7.65 -3.72 -10.60
N GLY A 34 6.49 -3.47 -11.22
CA GLY A 34 5.44 -4.47 -11.37
C GLY A 34 4.54 -4.61 -10.15
N ARG A 35 4.76 -3.81 -9.12
CA ARG A 35 3.90 -3.76 -7.94
C ARG A 35 2.68 -2.91 -8.23
N LEU A 36 1.59 -3.19 -7.51
CA LEU A 36 0.37 -2.44 -7.61
C LEU A 36 0.19 -1.62 -6.33
N LEU A 37 0.08 -0.31 -6.48
CA LEU A 37 -0.24 0.60 -5.38
C LEU A 37 -1.74 0.88 -5.42
N ALA A 38 -2.40 0.76 -4.28
CA ALA A 38 -3.83 1.05 -4.18
C ALA A 38 -4.10 1.97 -2.99
N VAL A 39 -5.03 2.89 -3.19
CA VAL A 39 -5.58 3.76 -2.17
C VAL A 39 -7.08 3.52 -2.15
N GLU A 40 -7.63 3.12 -1.01
CA GLU A 40 -9.02 2.72 -0.91
C GLU A 40 -9.70 3.44 0.25
N ARG A 41 -10.91 3.95 -0.02
CA ARG A 41 -11.70 4.62 1.02
C ARG A 41 -12.31 3.59 1.94
N GLY A 42 -12.08 3.74 3.25
CA GLY A 42 -12.77 2.97 4.26
C GLY A 42 -13.74 3.82 5.05
N ASP A 43 -14.20 3.29 6.16
CA ASP A 43 -15.08 3.99 7.09
C ASP A 43 -14.21 4.84 8.03
N GLU A 44 -14.24 6.15 7.84
CA GLU A 44 -13.44 7.13 8.60
C GLU A 44 -11.92 6.93 8.47
N GLU A 45 -11.48 6.15 7.50
CA GLU A 45 -10.06 5.90 7.26
C GLU A 45 -9.79 5.70 5.77
N VAL A 46 -8.51 5.79 5.40
CA VAL A 46 -8.03 5.50 4.05
C VAL A 46 -7.03 4.37 4.17
N LEU A 47 -7.19 3.36 3.34
CA LEU A 47 -6.27 2.22 3.28
C LEU A 47 -5.28 2.47 2.14
N VAL A 48 -4.00 2.37 2.46
CA VAL A 48 -2.93 2.45 1.45
C VAL A 48 -2.22 1.11 1.45
N TYR A 49 -2.21 0.43 0.32
CA TYR A 49 -1.58 -0.87 0.26
C TYR A 49 -0.83 -1.09 -1.05
N VAL A 50 0.16 -1.96 -0.99
CA VAL A 50 0.94 -2.40 -2.14
C VAL A 50 0.76 -3.90 -2.29
N THR A 51 0.48 -4.34 -3.51
CA THR A 51 0.32 -5.74 -3.85
C THR A 51 1.54 -6.20 -4.63
N GLN A 52 2.14 -7.30 -4.20
CA GLN A 52 3.29 -7.89 -4.86
C GLN A 52 2.99 -9.37 -5.17
N PRO A 53 3.16 -9.79 -6.44
CA PRO A 53 2.99 -11.21 -6.78
C PRO A 53 3.99 -12.08 -6.00
N LEU A 54 3.51 -13.25 -5.55
CA LEU A 54 4.34 -14.25 -4.88
C LEU A 54 4.71 -15.34 -5.88
N GLY A 55 5.98 -15.78 -5.84
CA GLY A 55 6.47 -16.85 -6.69
C GLY A 55 6.41 -18.21 -6.00
N TYR A 56 7.36 -19.07 -6.33
CA TYR A 56 7.42 -20.44 -5.84
C TYR A 56 7.60 -20.53 -4.33
N ASP A 57 8.24 -19.55 -3.72
CA ASP A 57 8.52 -19.53 -2.28
C ASP A 57 7.46 -18.75 -1.50
N ALA A 58 6.20 -18.82 -1.95
CA ALA A 58 5.11 -18.03 -1.35
C ALA A 58 5.01 -18.23 0.17
N ALA A 59 5.09 -19.47 0.65
CA ALA A 59 4.99 -19.76 2.08
C ALA A 59 6.15 -19.14 2.86
N ALA A 60 7.36 -19.26 2.36
CA ALA A 60 8.56 -18.70 3.01
C ALA A 60 8.51 -17.17 2.99
N THR A 61 8.10 -16.56 1.87
CA THR A 61 7.98 -15.11 1.75
C THR A 61 6.92 -14.57 2.71
N LEU A 62 5.76 -15.23 2.82
CA LEU A 62 4.71 -14.84 3.76
C LEU A 62 5.20 -14.93 5.19
N GLN A 63 5.92 -16.00 5.54
CA GLN A 63 6.47 -16.15 6.88
C GLN A 63 7.44 -15.04 7.24
N GLN A 64 8.33 -14.68 6.31
CA GLN A 64 9.24 -13.55 6.48
C GLN A 64 8.49 -12.23 6.60
N ALA A 65 7.44 -12.03 5.82
CA ALA A 65 6.62 -10.83 5.87
C ALA A 65 5.95 -10.67 7.24
N PHE A 66 5.39 -11.74 7.80
CA PHE A 66 4.78 -11.69 9.13
C PHE A 66 5.81 -11.37 10.21
N LYS A 67 6.99 -11.97 10.14
CA LYS A 67 8.08 -11.67 11.08
C LYS A 67 8.50 -10.22 10.99
N HIS A 68 8.68 -9.72 9.78
CA HIS A 68 9.11 -8.33 9.54
C HIS A 68 8.06 -7.34 10.04
N ALA A 69 6.78 -7.62 9.79
CA ALA A 69 5.69 -6.79 10.28
C ALA A 69 5.64 -6.76 11.81
N HIS A 70 5.93 -7.91 12.46
CA HIS A 70 5.99 -7.98 13.91
C HIS A 70 7.09 -7.09 14.48
N PHE A 71 8.28 -7.12 13.89
CA PHE A 71 9.40 -6.31 14.34
C PHE A 71 9.20 -4.81 14.08
N SER A 72 8.56 -4.44 12.98
CA SER A 72 8.35 -3.03 12.63
C SER A 72 7.30 -2.33 13.51
N ARG A 73 6.64 -3.04 14.40
CA ARG A 73 5.70 -2.44 15.35
C ARG A 73 6.36 -1.56 16.40
N HIS A 74 7.65 -1.68 16.60
CA HIS A 74 8.37 -0.94 17.63
C HIS A 74 8.91 0.39 17.09
N GLY A 75 8.09 1.44 17.16
CA GLY A 75 8.49 2.82 16.87
C GLY A 75 8.10 3.35 15.49
N GLU A 76 7.45 2.56 14.65
CA GLU A 76 7.00 2.99 13.34
C GLU A 76 5.52 2.64 13.10
N VAL A 77 4.98 3.10 11.97
CA VAL A 77 3.59 2.83 11.60
C VAL A 77 3.38 1.33 11.39
N PRO A 78 2.36 0.74 12.01
CA PRO A 78 2.10 -0.69 11.83
C PRO A 78 1.75 -1.03 10.38
N VAL A 79 2.37 -2.09 9.86
CA VAL A 79 2.07 -2.64 8.54
C VAL A 79 1.27 -3.92 8.74
N GLN A 80 0.09 -3.99 8.15
CA GLN A 80 -0.74 -5.20 8.15
C GLN A 80 -0.42 -6.02 6.90
N ILE A 81 -0.34 -7.33 7.07
CA ILE A 81 0.01 -8.25 5.99
C ILE A 81 -1.19 -9.15 5.69
N ALA A 82 -1.43 -9.38 4.41
CA ALA A 82 -2.44 -10.33 3.96
C ALA A 82 -1.95 -11.05 2.71
N ALA A 83 -2.48 -12.21 2.46
CA ALA A 83 -2.31 -12.92 1.20
C ALA A 83 -3.63 -12.93 0.46
N ARG A 84 -3.58 -12.72 -0.85
CA ARG A 84 -4.75 -12.75 -1.71
C ARG A 84 -4.51 -13.75 -2.84
N ASP A 85 -5.47 -14.66 -3.03
CA ASP A 85 -5.48 -15.55 -4.19
C ASP A 85 -6.46 -14.98 -5.20
N GLU A 86 -5.97 -14.65 -6.38
CA GLU A 86 -6.79 -14.08 -7.45
C GLU A 86 -6.40 -14.73 -8.76
N ARG A 87 -7.35 -15.39 -9.40
CA ARG A 87 -7.17 -16.08 -10.70
C ARG A 87 -5.99 -17.06 -10.70
N GLY A 88 -5.80 -17.77 -9.59
CA GLY A 88 -4.71 -18.73 -9.47
C GLY A 88 -3.36 -18.12 -9.12
N GLU A 89 -3.29 -16.81 -9.01
CA GLU A 89 -2.09 -16.11 -8.58
C GLU A 89 -2.23 -15.67 -7.12
N ARG A 90 -1.16 -15.88 -6.36
CA ARG A 90 -1.09 -15.45 -4.97
C ARG A 90 -0.28 -14.17 -4.86
N SER A 91 -0.81 -13.20 -4.13
CA SER A 91 -0.15 -11.92 -3.92
C SER A 91 -0.01 -11.63 -2.44
N LEU A 92 1.08 -10.94 -2.10
CA LEU A 92 1.30 -10.37 -0.78
C LEU A 92 0.74 -8.95 -0.77
N ILE A 93 -0.06 -8.63 0.22
CA ILE A 93 -0.59 -7.29 0.43
C ILE A 93 0.02 -6.72 1.70
N SER A 94 0.65 -5.55 1.58
CA SER A 94 1.20 -4.79 2.71
C SER A 94 0.40 -3.51 2.82
N LEU A 95 -0.24 -3.28 3.96
CA LEU A 95 -1.26 -2.26 4.13
C LEU A 95 -0.99 -1.37 5.34
N VAL A 96 -1.20 -0.08 5.16
CA VAL A 96 -1.19 0.92 6.24
C VAL A 96 -2.56 1.61 6.25
N ARG A 97 -3.13 1.80 7.44
CA ARG A 97 -4.39 2.53 7.65
C ARG A 97 -4.08 3.94 8.09
N ILE A 98 -4.68 4.91 7.42
CA ILE A 98 -4.54 6.34 7.75
C ILE A 98 -5.91 6.86 8.15
N PRO A 99 -6.07 7.41 9.37
CA PRO A 99 -7.31 8.08 9.73
C PRO A 99 -7.64 9.19 8.71
N GLU A 100 -8.89 9.33 8.37
CA GLU A 100 -9.32 10.28 7.33
C GLU A 100 -8.82 11.70 7.62
N ARG A 101 -8.84 12.13 8.88
CA ARG A 101 -8.37 13.46 9.30
C ARG A 101 -6.87 13.66 9.06
N ASP A 102 -6.10 12.59 8.97
CA ASP A 102 -4.65 12.62 8.78
C ASP A 102 -4.25 12.37 7.32
N PHE A 103 -5.22 12.20 6.45
CA PHE A 103 -4.97 11.91 5.04
C PHE A 103 -4.64 13.20 4.27
N THR A 104 -3.35 13.46 4.13
CA THR A 104 -2.79 14.61 3.40
C THR A 104 -1.87 14.11 2.31
N VAL A 105 -1.51 14.99 1.37
CA VAL A 105 -0.56 14.64 0.29
C VAL A 105 0.77 14.19 0.88
N ILE A 106 1.27 14.92 1.88
CA ILE A 106 2.55 14.58 2.54
C ILE A 106 2.44 13.23 3.23
N ARG A 107 1.35 12.97 3.95
CA ARG A 107 1.16 11.71 4.64
C ARG A 107 1.07 10.55 3.65
N LEU A 108 0.36 10.73 2.56
CA LEU A 108 0.24 9.70 1.52
C LEU A 108 1.62 9.42 0.90
N GLN A 109 2.38 10.45 0.56
CA GLN A 109 3.72 10.30 0.01
C GLN A 109 4.63 9.55 0.98
N GLN A 110 4.64 9.93 2.25
CA GLN A 110 5.43 9.27 3.29
C GLN A 110 5.04 7.80 3.44
N THR A 111 3.74 7.50 3.37
CA THR A 111 3.23 6.14 3.50
C THR A 111 3.65 5.26 2.33
N VAL A 112 3.55 5.78 1.10
CA VAL A 112 3.99 5.05 -0.09
C VAL A 112 5.49 4.77 -0.02
N ASP A 113 6.29 5.75 0.35
CA ASP A 113 7.74 5.59 0.50
C ASP A 113 8.07 4.56 1.59
N TYR A 114 7.35 4.60 2.70
CA TYR A 114 7.53 3.67 3.81
C TYR A 114 7.23 2.23 3.37
N LEU A 115 6.10 2.00 2.70
CA LEU A 115 5.74 0.67 2.20
C LEU A 115 6.74 0.16 1.17
N SER A 116 7.24 1.02 0.30
CA SER A 116 8.23 0.65 -0.71
C SER A 116 9.54 0.21 -0.06
N ARG A 117 10.01 0.96 0.94
CA ARG A 117 11.23 0.60 1.69
C ARG A 117 11.02 -0.68 2.49
N TRP A 118 9.83 -0.85 3.07
CA TRP A 118 9.48 -2.05 3.83
C TRP A 118 9.59 -3.31 2.97
N LEU A 119 9.08 -3.23 1.72
CA LEU A 119 9.14 -4.35 0.79
C LEU A 119 10.56 -4.65 0.33
N VAL A 120 11.38 -3.62 0.10
CA VAL A 120 12.80 -3.81 -0.27
C VAL A 120 13.54 -4.49 0.88
N ALA A 121 13.34 -4.04 2.11
CA ALA A 121 13.96 -4.65 3.28
C ALA A 121 13.54 -6.12 3.45
N LEU A 122 12.29 -6.44 3.14
CA LEU A 122 11.79 -7.80 3.19
C LEU A 122 12.49 -8.71 2.18
N GLN A 123 12.74 -8.21 0.96
CA GLN A 123 13.42 -8.97 -0.09
C GLN A 123 14.89 -9.23 0.23
N ASP A 124 15.51 -8.32 0.96
CA ASP A 124 16.93 -8.42 1.34
C ASP A 124 17.14 -9.21 2.64
N ALA A 125 16.07 -9.61 3.28
CA ALA A 125 16.13 -10.33 4.56
C ALA A 125 16.47 -11.83 4.37
#